data_26fca22864578c264580e46efc272cd2
#
_entry.id   26fca22864578c264580e46efc272cd2
#
_cell.length_a   1.000
_cell.length_b   1.000
_cell.length_c   1.000
_cell.angle_alpha   90.00
_cell.angle_beta   90.00
_cell.angle_gamma   90.00
#
_symmetry.space_group_name_H-M   'P 1'
#
loop_
_entity.id
_entity.type
_entity.pdbx_description
1 polymer ?
#
loop_
_entity_poly.entity_id
_entity_poly.type
_entity_poly.pdbx_seq_one_letter_code
_entity_poly.pdbx_strand_id
1 'polypeptide(L)'
;MTAASRAREPNARIEPGGLDPLRWAWQLLTNVKFALFLVGLALVAGMIGVVVPQVPGPMRANPPARSAWIELRRETYGPLTGPMDAIDLFDVFHSAWFNGLWVLIIVAVTVCTVSRFRPTWRAVQRPHRTVADAYFESAHHRADFTHEGGAPAMEALLRRRRYRVEQVAERDGVTYLFADRFGWSQYGTFLSHLALLMLLIGALLTTMAGFDRTLVIAETTPAAPVFRDPGPGQLFIRMVDANRGLDGNGNIIDYHSIIEVRRGDEVKTCKTTVNDPCHAFGYKVHQAAWFNDIARLRIEAPNGQLLYDDVVDFDSQTAVVPFIRVTTADGRLLFEQQLPQMATDPGVSPGREDDSALAVLVFPESPGAETLVTYAVAWFFRDGQMRLSLSGPDLALVSLTPGELASNGAYRVEFVQAQTIPALTIGDMPGAIGDEVTVQMPTGGDGVPYLLVNGISFDPLVLRQDTQVENEEGYSYTFRGQLEASGVSVRRDPGDTFIWIAVAMAMVGLAITFYVPRRRLWVKVTPARTYMAGIAERTTRFSRELRLLGHELGSRDAALPADLVRGED
;
A
#
# COMPACT_ATOMS: atom_id res chain seq x y z
N MET A 1 72.64 -1.22 -44.58
CA MET A 1 72.71 -2.65 -44.30
C MET A 1 72.62 -2.82 -42.79
N THR A 2 71.69 -3.41 -42.18
CA THR A 2 70.71 -4.46 -42.50
C THR A 2 69.48 -4.24 -41.64
N ALA A 3 68.32 -4.27 -42.29
CA ALA A 3 67.01 -4.26 -41.60
C ALA A 3 66.77 -5.64 -40.98
N ALA A 4 66.60 -5.71 -39.66
CA ALA A 4 66.08 -6.89 -38.95
C ALA A 4 64.56 -6.88 -38.93
N SER A 5 63.99 -7.74 -39.78
CA SER A 5 62.57 -8.05 -39.82
C SER A 5 62.10 -8.71 -38.50
N ARG A 6 61.22 -8.07 -37.75
CA ARG A 6 60.45 -8.75 -36.68
C ARG A 6 59.46 -9.67 -37.36
N ALA A 7 59.69 -10.97 -37.25
CA ALA A 7 58.76 -12.01 -37.61
C ALA A 7 57.43 -11.82 -36.79
N ARG A 8 56.33 -11.72 -37.51
CA ARG A 8 54.98 -11.90 -36.94
C ARG A 8 54.84 -13.35 -36.50
N GLU A 9 54.66 -13.60 -35.23
CA GLU A 9 54.22 -14.90 -34.75
C GLU A 9 52.84 -15.23 -35.35
N PRO A 10 52.66 -16.45 -35.87
CA PRO A 10 51.40 -16.85 -36.48
C PRO A 10 50.35 -17.23 -35.42
N ASN A 11 49.20 -16.62 -35.54
CA ASN A 11 47.89 -17.12 -35.15
C ASN A 11 47.84 -17.99 -33.88
N ALA A 12 47.61 -17.36 -32.76
CA ALA A 12 46.88 -18.03 -31.68
C ALA A 12 45.55 -18.51 -32.28
N ARG A 13 45.37 -19.81 -32.42
CA ARG A 13 44.10 -20.47 -32.74
C ARG A 13 43.08 -19.94 -31.74
N ILE A 14 42.08 -19.22 -32.22
CA ILE A 14 40.86 -18.97 -31.50
C ILE A 14 40.17 -20.34 -31.42
N GLU A 15 40.40 -21.05 -30.32
CA GLU A 15 39.55 -22.18 -29.99
C GLU A 15 38.11 -21.61 -29.87
N PRO A 16 37.11 -22.26 -30.52
CA PRO A 16 35.72 -21.89 -30.28
C PRO A 16 35.45 -22.22 -28.84
N GLY A 17 35.61 -21.21 -27.97
CA GLY A 17 35.27 -21.32 -26.55
C GLY A 17 33.80 -21.73 -26.48
N GLY A 18 33.57 -22.97 -26.03
CA GLY A 18 32.22 -23.43 -25.73
C GLY A 18 31.51 -22.36 -24.93
N LEU A 19 30.24 -22.15 -25.21
CA LEU A 19 29.38 -21.19 -24.51
C LEU A 19 29.46 -21.52 -23.02
N ASP A 20 30.34 -20.85 -22.29
CA ASP A 20 30.36 -20.91 -20.83
C ASP A 20 29.12 -20.14 -20.32
N PRO A 21 28.08 -20.86 -19.87
CA PRO A 21 26.82 -20.22 -19.49
C PRO A 21 26.99 -19.25 -18.31
N LEU A 22 27.97 -19.50 -17.42
CA LEU A 22 28.27 -18.61 -16.31
C LEU A 22 28.91 -17.30 -16.79
N ARG A 23 29.81 -17.38 -17.77
CA ARG A 23 30.42 -16.20 -18.36
C ARG A 23 29.41 -15.36 -19.15
N TRP A 24 28.50 -16.00 -19.88
CA TRP A 24 27.44 -15.34 -20.60
C TRP A 24 26.48 -14.65 -19.62
N ALA A 25 26.02 -15.35 -18.58
CA ALA A 25 25.14 -14.79 -17.53
C ALA A 25 25.81 -13.59 -16.83
N TRP A 26 27.10 -13.70 -16.50
CA TRP A 26 27.87 -12.60 -15.92
C TRP A 26 27.91 -11.37 -16.83
N GLN A 27 28.18 -11.56 -18.12
CA GLN A 27 28.22 -10.48 -19.11
C GLN A 27 26.84 -9.82 -19.27
N LEU A 28 25.76 -10.60 -19.24
CA LEU A 28 24.39 -10.10 -19.31
C LEU A 28 24.06 -9.27 -18.06
N LEU A 29 24.32 -9.80 -16.87
CA LEU A 29 24.02 -9.16 -15.59
C LEU A 29 24.88 -7.90 -15.32
N THR A 30 26.08 -7.80 -15.90
CA THR A 30 26.91 -6.60 -15.81
C THR A 30 26.51 -5.52 -16.83
N ASN A 31 25.62 -5.84 -17.76
CA ASN A 31 25.16 -4.91 -18.78
C ASN A 31 24.09 -3.96 -18.23
N VAL A 32 24.41 -2.67 -18.18
CA VAL A 32 23.46 -1.62 -17.70
C VAL A 32 22.18 -1.57 -18.50
N LYS A 33 22.24 -1.80 -19.82
CA LYS A 33 21.05 -1.81 -20.68
C LYS A 33 20.08 -2.92 -20.29
N PHE A 34 20.62 -4.08 -19.91
CA PHE A 34 19.81 -5.20 -19.42
C PHE A 34 19.14 -4.87 -18.08
N ALA A 35 19.88 -4.28 -17.13
CA ALA A 35 19.30 -3.84 -15.86
C ALA A 35 18.18 -2.79 -16.07
N LEU A 36 18.39 -1.81 -16.96
CA LEU A 36 17.36 -0.82 -17.31
C LEU A 36 16.14 -1.45 -17.98
N PHE A 37 16.36 -2.46 -18.83
CA PHE A 37 15.26 -3.22 -19.44
C PHE A 37 14.41 -3.93 -18.37
N LEU A 38 15.03 -4.59 -17.39
CA LEU A 38 14.31 -5.25 -16.30
C LEU A 38 13.51 -4.26 -15.46
N VAL A 39 14.07 -3.08 -15.15
CA VAL A 39 13.37 -2.02 -14.43
C VAL A 39 12.19 -1.50 -15.25
N GLY A 40 12.36 -1.30 -16.56
CA GLY A 40 11.28 -0.92 -17.45
C GLY A 40 10.14 -1.96 -17.49
N LEU A 41 10.49 -3.24 -17.53
CA LEU A 41 9.53 -4.35 -17.47
C LEU A 41 8.77 -4.37 -16.14
N ALA A 42 9.47 -4.15 -15.01
CA ALA A 42 8.84 -4.07 -13.70
C ALA A 42 7.88 -2.87 -13.56
N LEU A 43 8.23 -1.73 -14.16
CA LEU A 43 7.35 -0.56 -14.23
C LEU A 43 6.06 -0.88 -15.01
N VAL A 44 6.17 -1.50 -16.18
CA VAL A 44 5.02 -1.90 -17.00
C VAL A 44 4.16 -2.90 -16.23
N ALA A 45 4.77 -3.91 -15.63
CA ALA A 45 4.06 -4.90 -14.81
C ALA A 45 3.34 -4.26 -13.61
N GLY A 46 4.00 -3.32 -12.92
CA GLY A 46 3.42 -2.56 -11.82
C GLY A 46 2.25 -1.69 -12.28
N MET A 47 2.36 -1.03 -13.44
CA MET A 47 1.24 -0.28 -14.02
C MET A 47 0.04 -1.17 -14.32
N ILE A 48 0.26 -2.36 -14.88
CA ILE A 48 -0.80 -3.36 -15.09
C ILE A 48 -1.45 -3.71 -13.76
N GLY A 49 -0.66 -4.01 -12.72
CA GLY A 49 -1.18 -4.35 -11.39
C GLY A 49 -1.95 -3.23 -10.68
N VAL A 50 -1.74 -1.96 -11.08
CA VAL A 50 -2.52 -0.81 -10.57
C VAL A 50 -3.80 -0.60 -11.37
N VAL A 51 -3.77 -0.80 -12.69
CA VAL A 51 -4.92 -0.58 -13.58
C VAL A 51 -5.90 -1.74 -13.54
N VAL A 52 -5.41 -2.97 -13.47
CA VAL A 52 -6.24 -4.17 -13.36
C VAL A 52 -6.65 -4.37 -11.91
N PRO A 53 -7.96 -4.54 -11.62
CA PRO A 53 -8.41 -4.82 -10.26
C PRO A 53 -7.71 -6.05 -9.68
N GLN A 54 -7.15 -5.93 -8.49
CA GLN A 54 -6.43 -7.00 -7.83
C GLN A 54 -7.33 -7.76 -6.84
N VAL A 55 -7.13 -9.06 -6.70
CA VAL A 55 -7.85 -9.90 -5.73
C VAL A 55 -7.61 -9.37 -4.32
N PRO A 56 -8.67 -9.06 -3.55
CA PRO A 56 -8.53 -8.59 -2.17
C PRO A 56 -7.82 -9.62 -1.29
N GLY A 57 -7.00 -9.14 -0.34
CA GLY A 57 -6.19 -9.98 0.54
C GLY A 57 -6.98 -11.12 1.23
N PRO A 58 -8.16 -10.86 1.85
CA PRO A 58 -8.97 -11.89 2.48
C PRO A 58 -9.45 -13.01 1.52
N MET A 59 -9.71 -12.66 0.26
CA MET A 59 -10.20 -13.61 -0.75
C MET A 59 -9.07 -14.45 -1.36
N ARG A 60 -7.83 -13.93 -1.34
CA ARG A 60 -6.66 -14.64 -1.90
C ARG A 60 -6.44 -16.00 -1.25
N ALA A 61 -6.59 -16.10 0.06
CA ALA A 61 -6.41 -17.32 0.83
C ALA A 61 -7.65 -18.25 0.82
N ASN A 62 -8.77 -17.82 0.20
CA ASN A 62 -10.02 -18.57 0.12
C ASN A 62 -10.33 -18.89 -1.35
N PRO A 63 -10.05 -20.11 -1.85
CA PRO A 63 -10.23 -20.46 -3.25
C PRO A 63 -11.65 -20.27 -3.80
N PRO A 64 -12.73 -20.64 -3.09
CA PRO A 64 -14.10 -20.36 -3.51
C PRO A 64 -14.40 -18.87 -3.67
N ALA A 65 -14.02 -18.05 -2.68
CA ALA A 65 -14.22 -16.60 -2.73
C ALA A 65 -13.40 -15.96 -3.86
N ARG A 66 -12.15 -16.42 -4.08
CA ARG A 66 -11.32 -15.98 -5.20
C ARG A 66 -11.97 -16.30 -6.54
N SER A 67 -12.48 -17.52 -6.70
CA SER A 67 -13.13 -17.95 -7.95
C SER A 67 -14.39 -17.14 -8.24
N ALA A 68 -15.23 -16.91 -7.25
CA ALA A 68 -16.42 -16.06 -7.36
C ALA A 68 -16.06 -14.63 -7.73
N TRP A 69 -15.02 -14.06 -7.10
CA TRP A 69 -14.54 -12.73 -7.41
C TRP A 69 -14.04 -12.60 -8.86
N ILE A 70 -13.31 -13.62 -9.37
CA ILE A 70 -12.83 -13.64 -10.76
C ILE A 70 -14.00 -13.78 -11.74
N GLU A 71 -15.02 -14.59 -11.41
CA GLU A 71 -16.20 -14.74 -12.26
C GLU A 71 -16.96 -13.41 -12.44
N LEU A 72 -17.08 -12.60 -11.38
CA LEU A 72 -17.64 -11.24 -11.48
C LEU A 72 -16.86 -10.34 -12.46
N ARG A 73 -15.57 -10.59 -12.71
CA ARG A 73 -14.78 -9.85 -13.69
C ARG A 73 -15.05 -10.27 -15.13
N ARG A 74 -15.74 -11.38 -15.33
CA ARG A 74 -16.13 -11.85 -16.67
C ARG A 74 -17.06 -10.89 -17.39
N GLU A 75 -17.87 -10.14 -16.66
CA GLU A 75 -18.70 -9.08 -17.24
C GLU A 75 -17.84 -7.97 -17.88
N THR A 76 -16.71 -7.63 -17.25
CA THR A 76 -15.84 -6.54 -17.74
C THR A 76 -14.86 -7.01 -18.81
N TYR A 77 -14.24 -8.19 -18.62
CA TYR A 77 -13.14 -8.67 -19.48
C TYR A 77 -13.55 -9.78 -20.45
N GLY A 78 -14.77 -10.29 -20.35
CA GLY A 78 -15.31 -11.33 -21.24
C GLY A 78 -14.42 -12.58 -21.33
N PRO A 79 -14.12 -13.05 -22.56
CA PRO A 79 -13.30 -14.25 -22.78
C PRO A 79 -11.84 -14.08 -22.32
N LEU A 80 -11.36 -12.85 -22.10
CA LEU A 80 -9.99 -12.59 -21.64
C LEU A 80 -9.79 -12.90 -20.17
N THR A 81 -10.86 -13.02 -19.36
CA THR A 81 -10.78 -13.29 -17.92
C THR A 81 -9.96 -14.55 -17.59
N GLY A 82 -10.22 -15.65 -18.29
CA GLY A 82 -9.49 -16.90 -18.09
C GLY A 82 -7.99 -16.79 -18.41
N PRO A 83 -7.58 -16.32 -19.59
CA PRO A 83 -6.17 -16.04 -19.89
C PRO A 83 -5.50 -15.06 -18.91
N MET A 84 -6.19 -14.00 -18.48
CA MET A 84 -5.66 -13.03 -17.51
C MET A 84 -5.43 -13.67 -16.14
N ASP A 85 -6.36 -14.52 -15.68
CA ASP A 85 -6.19 -15.26 -14.43
C ASP A 85 -5.06 -16.30 -14.52
N ALA A 86 -4.93 -17.00 -15.65
CA ALA A 86 -3.88 -18.01 -15.86
C ALA A 86 -2.44 -17.44 -15.79
N ILE A 87 -2.26 -16.14 -16.04
CA ILE A 87 -0.98 -15.44 -15.91
C ILE A 87 -0.94 -14.51 -14.70
N ASP A 88 -1.84 -14.70 -13.74
CA ASP A 88 -1.94 -13.95 -12.49
C ASP A 88 -2.07 -12.42 -12.66
N LEU A 89 -2.75 -11.93 -13.71
CA LEU A 89 -2.96 -10.48 -13.87
C LEU A 89 -3.91 -9.89 -12.82
N PHE A 90 -4.75 -10.71 -12.19
CA PHE A 90 -5.58 -10.29 -11.06
C PHE A 90 -4.87 -10.39 -9.70
N ASP A 91 -3.60 -10.85 -9.67
CA ASP A 91 -2.75 -10.90 -8.48
C ASP A 91 -1.27 -10.67 -8.81
N VAL A 92 -1.00 -9.65 -9.64
CA VAL A 92 0.33 -9.32 -10.19
C VAL A 92 1.39 -9.27 -9.09
N PHE A 93 1.13 -8.54 -8.01
CA PHE A 93 2.13 -8.28 -6.97
C PHE A 93 2.53 -9.52 -6.16
N HIS A 94 1.73 -10.60 -6.20
CA HIS A 94 2.02 -11.86 -5.52
C HIS A 94 2.34 -12.99 -6.50
N SER A 95 2.28 -12.72 -7.81
CA SER A 95 2.60 -13.71 -8.83
C SER A 95 4.06 -14.15 -8.77
N ALA A 96 4.31 -15.42 -9.10
CA ALA A 96 5.66 -15.98 -9.11
C ALA A 96 6.58 -15.27 -10.12
N TRP A 97 6.05 -14.89 -11.29
CA TRP A 97 6.84 -14.20 -12.32
C TRP A 97 7.22 -12.78 -11.91
N PHE A 98 6.36 -12.04 -11.23
CA PHE A 98 6.67 -10.68 -10.75
C PHE A 98 7.71 -10.72 -9.63
N ASN A 99 7.53 -11.63 -8.67
CA ASN A 99 8.53 -11.84 -7.62
C ASN A 99 9.88 -12.31 -8.20
N GLY A 100 9.86 -13.21 -9.21
CA GLY A 100 11.05 -13.61 -9.94
C GLY A 100 11.75 -12.44 -10.65
N LEU A 101 10.98 -11.52 -11.25
CA LEU A 101 11.51 -10.30 -11.85
C LEU A 101 12.19 -9.40 -10.82
N TRP A 102 11.60 -9.22 -9.63
CA TRP A 102 12.23 -8.49 -8.52
C TRP A 102 13.55 -9.10 -8.08
N VAL A 103 13.58 -10.42 -7.88
CA VAL A 103 14.83 -11.15 -7.54
C VAL A 103 15.89 -10.96 -8.63
N LEU A 104 15.49 -11.03 -9.90
CA LEU A 104 16.43 -10.84 -11.02
C LEU A 104 16.98 -9.40 -11.07
N ILE A 105 16.17 -8.39 -10.77
CA ILE A 105 16.61 -7.00 -10.65
C ILE A 105 17.61 -6.87 -9.50
N ILE A 106 17.32 -7.44 -8.32
CA ILE A 106 18.24 -7.42 -7.17
C ILE A 106 19.60 -8.03 -7.57
N VAL A 107 19.59 -9.19 -8.22
CA VAL A 107 20.80 -9.86 -8.68
C VAL A 107 21.55 -9.00 -9.71
N ALA A 108 20.85 -8.45 -10.71
CA ALA A 108 21.47 -7.61 -11.72
C ALA A 108 22.10 -6.33 -11.13
N VAL A 109 21.39 -5.64 -10.23
CA VAL A 109 21.91 -4.44 -9.54
C VAL A 109 23.11 -4.80 -8.67
N THR A 110 23.06 -5.93 -7.95
CA THR A 110 24.17 -6.41 -7.13
C THR A 110 25.41 -6.68 -7.96
N VAL A 111 25.27 -7.46 -9.04
CA VAL A 111 26.38 -7.79 -9.95
C VAL A 111 26.96 -6.54 -10.60
N CYS A 112 26.10 -5.62 -11.09
CA CYS A 112 26.53 -4.33 -11.62
C CYS A 112 27.31 -3.51 -10.59
N THR A 113 26.84 -3.44 -9.35
CA THR A 113 27.46 -2.66 -8.27
C THR A 113 28.82 -3.24 -7.90
N VAL A 114 28.88 -4.55 -7.68
CA VAL A 114 30.13 -5.26 -7.33
C VAL A 114 31.18 -5.18 -8.46
N SER A 115 30.73 -5.34 -9.71
CA SER A 115 31.65 -5.28 -10.87
C SER A 115 32.31 -3.90 -11.02
N ARG A 116 31.59 -2.81 -10.64
CA ARG A 116 32.10 -1.43 -10.73
C ARG A 116 32.87 -0.98 -9.51
N PHE A 117 32.75 -1.67 -8.39
CA PHE A 117 33.44 -1.27 -7.15
C PHE A 117 34.94 -1.24 -7.30
N ARG A 118 35.57 -2.32 -7.82
CA ARG A 118 37.03 -2.41 -7.98
C ARG A 118 37.60 -1.32 -8.88
N PRO A 119 37.04 -1.03 -10.09
CA PRO A 119 37.51 0.08 -10.92
C PRO A 119 37.38 1.44 -10.22
N THR A 120 36.24 1.71 -9.57
CA THR A 120 36.02 2.97 -8.85
C THR A 120 36.98 3.12 -7.66
N TRP A 121 37.17 2.06 -6.87
CA TRP A 121 38.13 2.03 -5.77
C TRP A 121 39.57 2.35 -6.27
N ARG A 122 40.00 1.69 -7.35
CA ARG A 122 41.32 1.97 -7.94
C ARG A 122 41.43 3.41 -8.45
N ALA A 123 40.40 3.93 -9.09
CA ALA A 123 40.38 5.30 -9.60
C ALA A 123 40.43 6.36 -8.49
N VAL A 124 39.92 6.06 -7.29
CA VAL A 124 39.99 6.93 -6.12
C VAL A 124 41.32 6.78 -5.39
N GLN A 125 41.76 5.53 -5.11
CA GLN A 125 42.96 5.29 -4.29
C GLN A 125 44.27 5.41 -5.07
N ARG A 126 44.27 5.05 -6.36
CA ARG A 126 45.45 5.07 -7.24
C ARG A 126 45.13 5.83 -8.52
N PRO A 127 44.93 7.15 -8.46
CA PRO A 127 44.67 7.95 -9.64
C PRO A 127 45.87 7.94 -10.58
N HIS A 128 45.62 8.08 -11.90
CA HIS A 128 46.66 8.36 -12.87
C HIS A 128 47.27 9.73 -12.57
N ARG A 129 48.50 9.77 -12.09
CA ARG A 129 49.21 10.98 -11.67
C ARG A 129 49.98 11.65 -12.79
N THR A 130 50.34 10.91 -13.82
CA THR A 130 51.11 11.39 -14.98
C THR A 130 50.25 11.36 -16.24
N VAL A 131 50.47 12.33 -17.12
CA VAL A 131 49.89 12.40 -18.46
C VAL A 131 50.97 12.72 -19.46
N ALA A 132 50.78 12.32 -20.73
CA ALA A 132 51.68 12.70 -21.82
C ALA A 132 51.55 14.20 -22.11
N ASP A 133 52.65 14.83 -22.61
CA ASP A 133 52.64 16.26 -22.93
C ASP A 133 51.56 16.65 -23.94
N ALA A 134 51.26 15.78 -24.91
CA ALA A 134 50.17 16.00 -25.85
C ALA A 134 48.79 16.15 -25.19
N TYR A 135 48.62 15.68 -23.95
CA TYR A 135 47.34 15.83 -23.21
C TYR A 135 47.09 17.29 -22.86
N PHE A 136 48.12 18.08 -22.56
CA PHE A 136 47.95 19.52 -22.24
C PHE A 136 47.42 20.32 -23.45
N GLU A 137 47.62 19.83 -24.66
CA GLU A 137 47.14 20.46 -25.89
C GLU A 137 45.76 19.95 -26.33
N SER A 138 45.45 18.69 -26.02
CA SER A 138 44.23 17.99 -26.48
C SER A 138 43.10 17.93 -25.47
N ALA A 139 43.33 18.23 -24.19
CA ALA A 139 42.34 18.13 -23.15
C ALA A 139 41.17 19.13 -23.36
N HIS A 140 39.95 18.67 -23.10
CA HIS A 140 38.76 19.51 -23.19
C HIS A 140 38.81 20.73 -22.23
N HIS A 141 39.25 20.47 -21.00
CA HIS A 141 39.49 21.52 -20.02
C HIS A 141 40.97 21.79 -19.91
N ARG A 142 41.43 22.90 -20.49
CA ARG A 142 42.82 23.31 -20.48
C ARG A 142 42.95 24.84 -20.33
N ALA A 143 44.09 25.26 -19.82
CA ALA A 143 44.54 26.63 -19.81
C ALA A 143 46.05 26.69 -19.81
N ASP A 144 46.62 27.74 -20.41
CA ASP A 144 48.06 28.01 -20.36
C ASP A 144 48.26 29.51 -20.11
N PHE A 145 49.23 29.84 -19.32
CA PHE A 145 49.52 31.23 -18.94
C PHE A 145 50.93 31.39 -18.38
N THR A 146 51.39 32.65 -18.32
CA THR A 146 52.68 33.01 -17.70
C THR A 146 52.43 33.58 -16.29
N HIS A 147 53.27 33.25 -15.33
CA HIS A 147 53.26 33.85 -14.00
C HIS A 147 54.68 33.86 -13.37
N GLU A 148 54.89 34.82 -12.46
CA GLU A 148 56.11 34.95 -11.71
C GLU A 148 56.10 34.04 -10.49
N GLY A 149 56.71 33.19 -10.11
CA GLY A 149 56.66 32.39 -8.88
C GLY A 149 56.71 30.87 -9.10
N GLY A 150 56.63 30.43 -10.37
CA GLY A 150 56.85 29.04 -10.75
C GLY A 150 56.00 27.98 -10.05
N ALA A 151 56.54 26.75 -9.94
CA ALA A 151 55.83 25.63 -9.33
C ALA A 151 55.43 25.84 -7.86
N PRO A 152 56.26 26.46 -7.00
CA PRO A 152 55.85 26.69 -5.58
C PRO A 152 54.63 27.58 -5.43
N ALA A 153 54.52 28.65 -6.23
CA ALA A 153 53.35 29.52 -6.17
C ALA A 153 52.06 28.82 -6.63
N MET A 154 52.18 28.02 -7.70
CA MET A 154 51.06 27.19 -8.20
C MET A 154 50.62 26.15 -7.15
N GLU A 155 51.55 25.47 -6.53
CA GLU A 155 51.27 24.47 -5.50
C GLU A 155 50.57 25.12 -4.28
N ALA A 156 51.08 26.29 -3.81
CA ALA A 156 50.49 27.02 -2.70
C ALA A 156 49.06 27.47 -3.00
N LEU A 157 48.81 27.97 -4.22
CA LEU A 157 47.45 28.34 -4.67
C LEU A 157 46.49 27.15 -4.68
N LEU A 158 46.88 26.03 -5.30
CA LEU A 158 46.07 24.85 -5.38
C LEU A 158 45.74 24.29 -3.99
N ARG A 159 46.72 24.25 -3.07
CA ARG A 159 46.50 23.85 -1.67
C ARG A 159 45.51 24.80 -0.95
N ARG A 160 45.61 26.12 -1.15
CA ARG A 160 44.65 27.11 -0.65
C ARG A 160 43.24 26.88 -1.18
N ARG A 161 43.11 26.42 -2.41
CA ARG A 161 41.85 26.02 -3.07
C ARG A 161 41.37 24.61 -2.68
N ARG A 162 41.97 24.01 -1.64
CA ARG A 162 41.63 22.67 -1.11
C ARG A 162 41.87 21.52 -2.08
N TYR A 163 42.82 21.67 -3.02
CA TYR A 163 43.34 20.56 -3.78
C TYR A 163 44.40 19.79 -2.97
N ARG A 164 44.36 18.45 -3.06
CA ARG A 164 45.47 17.61 -2.63
C ARG A 164 46.50 17.62 -3.74
N VAL A 165 47.64 18.28 -3.52
CA VAL A 165 48.71 18.45 -4.55
C VAL A 165 49.87 17.53 -4.25
N GLU A 166 50.40 16.93 -5.31
CA GLU A 166 51.57 16.05 -5.30
C GLU A 166 52.46 16.44 -6.46
N GLN A 167 53.78 16.68 -6.19
CA GLN A 167 54.79 16.83 -7.22
C GLN A 167 55.15 15.44 -7.73
N VAL A 168 54.96 15.23 -9.03
CA VAL A 168 55.08 13.89 -9.63
C VAL A 168 56.46 13.69 -10.29
N ALA A 169 56.97 14.72 -10.93
CA ALA A 169 58.29 14.68 -11.59
C ALA A 169 58.88 16.09 -11.73
N GLU A 170 60.19 16.16 -11.79
CA GLU A 170 60.96 17.35 -12.17
C GLU A 170 62.07 16.89 -13.12
N ARG A 171 62.12 17.47 -14.32
CA ARG A 171 63.07 17.15 -15.35
C ARG A 171 63.40 18.40 -16.16
N ASP A 172 64.67 18.66 -16.37
CA ASP A 172 65.15 19.77 -17.23
C ASP A 172 64.52 21.13 -16.91
N GLY A 173 64.33 21.44 -15.62
CA GLY A 173 63.68 22.70 -15.16
C GLY A 173 62.15 22.74 -15.36
N VAL A 174 61.52 21.60 -15.73
CA VAL A 174 60.06 21.47 -15.85
C VAL A 174 59.55 20.67 -14.67
N THR A 175 58.61 21.26 -13.94
CA THR A 175 57.94 20.63 -12.79
C THR A 175 56.53 20.15 -13.18
N TYR A 176 56.22 18.89 -12.87
CA TYR A 176 54.88 18.30 -13.07
C TYR A 176 54.18 18.14 -11.73
N LEU A 177 52.97 18.73 -11.61
CA LEU A 177 52.12 18.61 -10.44
C LEU A 177 50.84 17.85 -10.79
N PHE A 178 50.42 17.01 -9.89
CA PHE A 178 49.08 16.39 -9.89
C PHE A 178 48.26 16.97 -8.73
N ALA A 179 47.03 17.38 -9.02
CA ALA A 179 46.12 17.90 -8.01
C ALA A 179 44.74 17.25 -8.12
N ASP A 180 44.23 16.73 -7.02
CA ASP A 180 42.92 16.09 -6.96
C ASP A 180 42.09 16.74 -5.85
N ARG A 181 40.82 17.03 -6.16
CA ARG A 181 39.88 17.59 -5.23
C ARG A 181 38.58 16.79 -5.24
N PHE A 182 38.12 16.36 -4.08
CA PHE A 182 36.92 15.55 -3.89
C PHE A 182 36.94 14.23 -4.67
N GLY A 183 38.09 13.61 -4.85
CA GLY A 183 38.21 12.29 -5.51
C GLY A 183 37.33 11.21 -4.92
N TRP A 184 37.03 11.31 -3.60
CA TRP A 184 36.14 10.41 -2.88
C TRP A 184 34.66 10.56 -3.28
N SER A 185 34.24 11.66 -3.93
CA SER A 185 32.83 11.86 -4.32
C SER A 185 32.30 10.78 -5.25
N GLN A 186 33.19 10.04 -5.92
CA GLN A 186 32.79 8.86 -6.71
C GLN A 186 32.11 7.77 -5.88
N TYR A 187 32.33 7.73 -4.57
CA TYR A 187 31.62 6.84 -3.67
C TYR A 187 30.16 7.25 -3.46
N GLY A 188 29.79 8.50 -3.77
CA GLY A 188 28.40 8.94 -3.72
C GLY A 188 27.49 8.13 -4.63
N THR A 189 27.91 7.94 -5.89
CA THR A 189 27.18 7.06 -6.82
C THR A 189 27.12 5.61 -6.32
N PHE A 190 28.21 5.10 -5.75
CA PHE A 190 28.23 3.76 -5.17
C PHE A 190 27.26 3.65 -3.98
N LEU A 191 27.23 4.67 -3.12
CA LEU A 191 26.31 4.73 -1.98
C LEU A 191 24.84 4.72 -2.45
N SER A 192 24.51 5.45 -3.53
CA SER A 192 23.16 5.44 -4.12
C SER A 192 22.77 4.07 -4.67
N HIS A 193 23.70 3.36 -5.31
CA HIS A 193 23.44 1.99 -5.76
C HIS A 193 23.26 1.00 -4.61
N LEU A 194 24.03 1.14 -3.53
CA LEU A 194 23.86 0.33 -2.33
C LEU A 194 22.52 0.64 -1.64
N ALA A 195 22.12 1.89 -1.62
CA ALA A 195 20.80 2.32 -1.12
C ALA A 195 19.67 1.67 -1.94
N LEU A 196 19.77 1.67 -3.27
CA LEU A 196 18.78 1.00 -4.12
C LEU A 196 18.71 -0.50 -3.82
N LEU A 197 19.85 -1.16 -3.64
CA LEU A 197 19.89 -2.57 -3.27
C LEU A 197 19.21 -2.83 -1.93
N MET A 198 19.50 -2.00 -0.92
CA MET A 198 18.84 -2.11 0.39
C MET A 198 17.33 -1.86 0.31
N LEU A 199 16.90 -0.90 -0.52
CA LEU A 199 15.48 -0.63 -0.78
C LEU A 199 14.76 -1.85 -1.37
N LEU A 200 15.37 -2.48 -2.39
CA LEU A 200 14.83 -3.67 -3.04
C LEU A 200 14.75 -4.87 -2.07
N ILE A 201 15.80 -5.07 -1.25
CA ILE A 201 15.82 -6.12 -0.23
C ILE A 201 14.74 -5.83 0.84
N GLY A 202 14.63 -4.57 1.30
CA GLY A 202 13.62 -4.16 2.25
C GLY A 202 12.20 -4.44 1.72
N ALA A 203 11.92 -4.04 0.49
CA ALA A 203 10.62 -4.30 -0.16
C ALA A 203 10.32 -5.80 -0.26
N LEU A 204 11.32 -6.62 -0.61
CA LEU A 204 11.16 -8.08 -0.68
C LEU A 204 10.89 -8.68 0.71
N LEU A 205 11.59 -8.22 1.76
CA LEU A 205 11.35 -8.65 3.13
C LEU A 205 9.95 -8.27 3.61
N THR A 206 9.47 -7.06 3.29
CA THR A 206 8.09 -6.62 3.57
C THR A 206 7.08 -7.55 2.92
N THR A 207 7.27 -7.88 1.64
CA THR A 207 6.33 -8.72 0.89
C THR A 207 6.34 -10.18 1.37
N MET A 208 7.52 -10.74 1.69
CA MET A 208 7.66 -12.16 2.05
C MET A 208 7.45 -12.46 3.53
N ALA A 209 7.80 -11.55 4.42
CA ALA A 209 7.81 -11.75 5.87
C ALA A 209 7.02 -10.67 6.63
N GLY A 210 6.35 -9.78 5.91
CA GLY A 210 5.42 -8.81 6.46
C GLY A 210 4.16 -9.50 6.97
N PHE A 211 3.56 -8.92 7.99
CA PHE A 211 2.27 -9.33 8.54
C PHE A 211 1.37 -8.11 8.64
N ASP A 212 0.15 -8.23 8.14
CA ASP A 212 -0.89 -7.22 8.28
C ASP A 212 -2.24 -7.91 8.45
N ARG A 213 -2.94 -7.56 9.51
CA ARG A 213 -4.28 -8.05 9.78
C ARG A 213 -5.11 -6.99 10.47
N THR A 214 -6.29 -6.74 9.96
CA THR A 214 -7.29 -5.89 10.60
C THR A 214 -8.23 -6.76 11.42
N LEU A 215 -8.52 -6.33 12.64
CA LEU A 215 -9.47 -6.93 13.57
C LEU A 215 -10.46 -5.86 13.99
N VAL A 216 -11.72 -6.21 14.07
CA VAL A 216 -12.75 -5.39 14.73
C VAL A 216 -12.90 -5.92 16.15
N ILE A 217 -12.69 -5.05 17.13
CA ILE A 217 -12.72 -5.44 18.55
C ILE A 217 -13.61 -4.45 19.28
N ALA A 218 -14.67 -4.96 19.86
CA ALA A 218 -15.59 -4.16 20.67
C ALA A 218 -15.13 -4.09 22.13
N GLU A 219 -15.58 -3.05 22.81
CA GLU A 219 -15.41 -2.93 24.25
C GLU A 219 -16.09 -4.08 24.99
N THR A 220 -15.66 -4.35 26.20
CA THR A 220 -16.22 -5.39 27.09
C THR A 220 -16.18 -6.81 26.56
N THR A 221 -15.59 -7.04 25.38
CA THR A 221 -15.42 -8.38 24.81
C THR A 221 -14.14 -9.05 25.26
N PRO A 222 -14.05 -10.39 25.20
CA PRO A 222 -12.80 -11.11 25.43
C PRO A 222 -11.70 -10.64 24.48
N ALA A 223 -10.45 -10.83 24.90
CA ALA A 223 -9.31 -10.47 24.07
C ALA A 223 -9.28 -11.30 22.77
N ALA A 224 -9.28 -10.62 21.63
CA ALA A 224 -9.30 -11.24 20.31
C ALA A 224 -7.91 -11.77 19.92
N PRO A 225 -7.78 -12.99 19.37
CA PRO A 225 -6.52 -13.52 18.90
C PRO A 225 -6.08 -12.86 17.59
N VAL A 226 -4.81 -12.44 17.53
CA VAL A 226 -4.25 -11.79 16.33
C VAL A 226 -3.96 -12.81 15.23
N PHE A 227 -3.46 -13.99 15.59
CA PHE A 227 -3.18 -15.05 14.61
C PHE A 227 -4.33 -16.06 14.57
N ARG A 228 -4.64 -16.60 13.38
CA ARG A 228 -5.69 -17.61 13.22
C ARG A 228 -5.30 -18.93 13.85
N ASP A 229 -4.02 -19.31 13.68
CA ASP A 229 -3.50 -20.55 14.23
C ASP A 229 -2.87 -20.29 15.59
N PRO A 230 -3.32 -20.99 16.65
CA PRO A 230 -2.73 -20.83 17.97
C PRO A 230 -1.30 -21.36 17.99
N GLY A 231 -0.40 -20.58 18.56
CA GLY A 231 1.01 -20.91 18.67
C GLY A 231 1.68 -20.17 19.83
N PRO A 232 2.92 -20.51 20.18
CA PRO A 232 3.62 -19.90 21.32
C PRO A 232 3.87 -18.38 21.18
N GLY A 233 3.69 -17.83 19.97
CA GLY A 233 3.80 -16.40 19.69
C GLY A 233 2.46 -15.67 19.61
N GLN A 234 1.35 -16.31 19.98
CA GLN A 234 0.02 -15.72 19.88
C GLN A 234 -0.08 -14.41 20.63
N LEU A 235 -0.60 -13.40 19.94
CA LEU A 235 -0.98 -12.13 20.52
C LEU A 235 -2.49 -12.09 20.70
N PHE A 236 -2.90 -11.47 21.79
CA PHE A 236 -4.31 -11.17 22.06
C PHE A 236 -4.45 -9.68 22.25
N ILE A 237 -5.50 -9.10 21.68
CA ILE A 237 -5.82 -7.67 21.85
C ILE A 237 -7.19 -7.56 22.49
N ARG A 238 -7.27 -6.81 23.58
CA ARG A 238 -8.52 -6.42 24.23
C ARG A 238 -8.74 -4.93 24.05
N MET A 239 -9.94 -4.55 23.66
CA MET A 239 -10.38 -3.17 23.65
C MET A 239 -10.76 -2.76 25.06
N VAL A 240 -10.13 -1.72 25.56
CA VAL A 240 -10.45 -1.12 26.87
C VAL A 240 -11.40 0.05 26.67
N ASP A 241 -11.14 0.89 25.67
CA ASP A 241 -11.91 2.09 25.35
C ASP A 241 -11.72 2.43 23.88
N ALA A 242 -12.83 2.51 23.14
CA ALA A 242 -12.86 2.89 21.74
C ALA A 242 -13.51 4.27 21.63
N ASN A 243 -12.76 5.28 21.22
CA ASN A 243 -13.23 6.65 21.34
C ASN A 243 -13.14 7.42 20.01
N ARG A 244 -14.14 8.25 19.81
CA ARG A 244 -14.21 9.26 18.77
C ARG A 244 -14.08 10.63 19.41
N GLY A 245 -12.89 11.24 19.31
CA GLY A 245 -12.66 12.59 19.83
C GLY A 245 -13.48 13.63 19.05
N LEU A 246 -14.26 14.43 19.78
CA LEU A 246 -15.07 15.50 19.20
C LEU A 246 -14.56 16.87 19.67
N ASP A 247 -14.65 17.88 18.81
CA ASP A 247 -14.44 19.28 19.21
C ASP A 247 -15.68 19.85 19.92
N GLY A 248 -15.59 21.07 20.41
CA GLY A 248 -16.71 21.75 21.09
C GLY A 248 -17.95 21.99 20.22
N ASN A 249 -17.86 21.76 18.90
CA ASN A 249 -18.95 21.89 17.93
C ASN A 249 -19.49 20.52 17.49
N GLY A 250 -18.95 19.40 18.03
CA GLY A 250 -19.34 18.06 17.66
C GLY A 250 -18.64 17.50 16.40
N ASN A 251 -17.63 18.19 15.86
CA ASN A 251 -16.87 17.66 14.73
C ASN A 251 -15.82 16.65 15.19
N ILE A 252 -15.62 15.62 14.40
CA ILE A 252 -14.60 14.58 14.68
C ILE A 252 -13.21 15.17 14.46
N ILE A 253 -12.37 15.14 15.48
CA ILE A 253 -10.98 15.60 15.45
C ILE A 253 -9.97 14.48 15.58
N ASP A 254 -10.34 13.35 16.14
CA ASP A 254 -9.47 12.20 16.36
C ASP A 254 -10.28 10.91 16.48
N TYR A 255 -9.65 9.80 16.13
CA TYR A 255 -10.08 8.46 16.48
C TYR A 255 -8.96 7.82 17.29
N HIS A 256 -9.27 7.35 18.48
CA HIS A 256 -8.27 6.69 19.31
C HIS A 256 -8.88 5.56 20.13
N SER A 257 -8.05 4.60 20.48
CA SER A 257 -8.44 3.52 21.37
C SER A 257 -7.38 3.27 22.42
N ILE A 258 -7.82 2.86 23.58
CA ILE A 258 -6.97 2.26 24.62
C ILE A 258 -7.08 0.76 24.48
N ILE A 259 -5.97 0.11 24.23
CA ILE A 259 -5.90 -1.33 24.00
C ILE A 259 -4.92 -1.99 24.98
N GLU A 260 -5.22 -3.23 25.33
CA GLU A 260 -4.28 -4.12 25.99
C GLU A 260 -3.81 -5.18 24.99
N VAL A 261 -2.51 -5.24 24.77
CA VAL A 261 -1.88 -6.28 23.94
C VAL A 261 -1.18 -7.26 24.86
N ARG A 262 -1.53 -8.54 24.76
CA ARG A 262 -0.99 -9.61 25.61
C ARG A 262 -0.25 -10.65 24.77
N ARG A 263 0.89 -11.10 25.27
CA ARG A 263 1.65 -12.23 24.75
C ARG A 263 2.11 -13.12 25.92
N GLY A 264 1.51 -14.31 26.06
CA GLY A 264 1.70 -15.12 27.27
C GLY A 264 1.25 -14.36 28.51
N ASP A 265 2.14 -14.21 29.48
CA ASP A 265 1.88 -13.48 30.74
C ASP A 265 2.20 -11.97 30.66
N GLU A 266 2.86 -11.53 29.60
CA GLU A 266 3.21 -10.12 29.42
C GLU A 266 2.02 -9.35 28.84
N VAL A 267 1.66 -8.23 29.49
CA VAL A 267 0.58 -7.32 29.06
C VAL A 267 1.14 -5.92 28.87
N LYS A 268 0.78 -5.30 27.77
CA LYS A 268 1.09 -3.89 27.49
C LYS A 268 -0.18 -3.13 27.20
N THR A 269 -0.51 -2.14 28.02
CA THR A 269 -1.60 -1.20 27.78
C THR A 269 -1.04 0.04 27.07
N CYS A 270 -1.68 0.49 26.02
CA CYS A 270 -1.28 1.69 25.27
C CYS A 270 -2.48 2.33 24.54
N LYS A 271 -2.35 3.62 24.30
CA LYS A 271 -3.22 4.36 23.39
C LYS A 271 -2.75 4.13 21.96
N THR A 272 -3.67 3.93 21.04
CA THR A 272 -3.41 3.90 19.60
C THR A 272 -4.29 4.91 18.88
N THR A 273 -3.72 5.53 17.86
CA THR A 273 -4.43 6.45 16.95
C THR A 273 -4.16 6.05 15.50
N VAL A 274 -4.72 6.80 14.55
CA VAL A 274 -4.45 6.59 13.11
C VAL A 274 -2.97 6.79 12.78
N ASN A 275 -2.33 7.84 13.36
CA ASN A 275 -0.97 8.25 13.01
C ASN A 275 0.09 7.90 14.09
N ASP A 276 -0.35 7.57 15.30
CA ASP A 276 0.54 7.18 16.40
C ASP A 276 0.16 5.78 16.90
N PRO A 277 0.75 4.73 16.32
CA PRO A 277 0.42 3.35 16.65
C PRO A 277 0.99 2.93 18.00
N CYS A 278 0.25 2.05 18.67
CA CYS A 278 0.80 1.32 19.79
C CYS A 278 1.88 0.32 19.31
N HIS A 279 3.08 0.42 19.86
CA HIS A 279 4.16 -0.53 19.59
C HIS A 279 4.21 -1.60 20.69
N ALA A 280 3.86 -2.84 20.37
CA ALA A 280 3.87 -3.96 21.32
C ALA A 280 4.46 -5.21 20.68
N PHE A 281 5.41 -5.86 21.37
CA PHE A 281 5.99 -7.16 21.01
C PHE A 281 6.52 -7.26 19.56
N GLY A 282 7.02 -6.14 19.00
CA GLY A 282 7.53 -6.06 17.64
C GLY A 282 6.46 -5.83 16.57
N TYR A 283 5.22 -5.57 16.99
CA TYR A 283 4.10 -5.18 16.11
C TYR A 283 3.71 -3.73 16.35
N LYS A 284 3.18 -3.10 15.30
CA LYS A 284 2.52 -1.80 15.32
C LYS A 284 1.03 -2.05 15.24
N VAL A 285 0.26 -1.52 16.17
CA VAL A 285 -1.20 -1.62 16.19
C VAL A 285 -1.75 -0.23 15.94
N HIS A 286 -2.39 -0.03 14.79
CA HIS A 286 -2.97 1.24 14.37
C HIS A 286 -4.49 1.24 14.56
N GLN A 287 -5.06 2.38 14.89
CA GLN A 287 -6.48 2.63 14.72
C GLN A 287 -6.81 2.71 13.22
N ALA A 288 -7.70 1.87 12.72
CA ALA A 288 -8.10 1.84 11.32
C ALA A 288 -9.54 2.30 11.10
N ALA A 289 -10.45 2.03 12.04
CA ALA A 289 -11.84 2.41 11.98
C ALA A 289 -12.43 2.55 13.38
N TRP A 290 -13.61 3.17 13.47
CA TRP A 290 -14.41 3.23 14.68
C TRP A 290 -15.87 2.96 14.33
N PHE A 291 -16.56 2.19 15.16
CA PHE A 291 -17.92 1.73 14.97
C PHE A 291 -18.72 1.97 16.23
N ASN A 292 -19.98 2.27 16.08
CA ASN A 292 -20.95 2.35 17.18
C ASN A 292 -22.21 1.52 16.90
N ASP A 293 -22.20 0.72 15.86
CA ASP A 293 -23.29 -0.13 15.39
C ASP A 293 -23.02 -1.62 15.64
N ILE A 294 -22.19 -1.90 16.62
CA ILE A 294 -21.89 -3.26 17.07
C ILE A 294 -22.78 -3.62 18.24
N ALA A 295 -23.31 -4.83 18.23
CA ALA A 295 -24.16 -5.37 19.29
C ALA A 295 -23.58 -6.65 19.85
N ARG A 296 -23.74 -6.87 21.16
CA ARG A 296 -23.44 -8.16 21.76
C ARG A 296 -24.71 -8.99 21.86
N LEU A 297 -24.68 -10.15 21.22
CA LEU A 297 -25.76 -11.13 21.24
C LEU A 297 -25.30 -12.37 22.00
N ARG A 298 -26.17 -12.85 22.89
CA ARG A 298 -25.99 -14.12 23.59
C ARG A 298 -27.13 -15.06 23.23
N ILE A 299 -26.77 -16.32 22.92
CA ILE A 299 -27.73 -17.37 22.57
C ILE A 299 -27.43 -18.61 23.41
N GLU A 300 -28.45 -19.13 24.06
CA GLU A 300 -28.39 -20.34 24.88
C GLU A 300 -29.38 -21.37 24.38
N ALA A 301 -28.97 -22.64 24.37
CA ALA A 301 -29.84 -23.77 24.05
C ALA A 301 -30.87 -24.03 25.18
N PRO A 302 -31.93 -24.82 24.90
CA PRO A 302 -32.93 -25.16 25.90
C PRO A 302 -32.39 -25.86 27.16
N ASN A 303 -31.24 -26.52 27.03
CA ASN A 303 -30.54 -27.18 28.15
C ASN A 303 -29.62 -26.23 28.95
N GLY A 304 -29.60 -24.94 28.64
CA GLY A 304 -28.73 -23.92 29.24
C GLY A 304 -27.29 -23.89 28.71
N GLN A 305 -27.00 -24.66 27.66
CA GLN A 305 -25.69 -24.62 27.01
C GLN A 305 -25.54 -23.29 26.26
N LEU A 306 -24.42 -22.58 26.50
CA LEU A 306 -24.07 -21.38 25.76
C LEU A 306 -23.64 -21.77 24.33
N LEU A 307 -24.38 -21.27 23.33
CA LEU A 307 -24.10 -21.49 21.92
C LEU A 307 -23.30 -20.33 21.29
N TYR A 308 -23.68 -19.11 21.64
CA TYR A 308 -23.06 -17.89 21.13
C TYR A 308 -23.03 -16.82 22.24
N ASP A 309 -21.93 -16.14 22.42
CA ASP A 309 -21.80 -14.94 23.27
C ASP A 309 -20.68 -14.07 22.68
N ASP A 310 -21.00 -13.40 21.59
CA ASP A 310 -20.02 -12.62 20.86
C ASP A 310 -20.68 -11.37 20.25
N VAL A 311 -19.87 -10.56 19.61
CA VAL A 311 -20.32 -9.34 18.93
C VAL A 311 -20.83 -9.64 17.53
N VAL A 312 -21.88 -8.93 17.17
CA VAL A 312 -22.45 -8.87 15.84
C VAL A 312 -22.03 -7.53 15.24
N ASP A 313 -21.19 -7.59 14.19
CA ASP A 313 -20.73 -6.43 13.42
C ASP A 313 -21.64 -6.23 12.21
N PHE A 314 -22.36 -5.13 12.20
CA PHE A 314 -23.31 -4.80 11.15
C PHE A 314 -22.74 -3.92 10.05
N ASP A 315 -21.56 -3.33 10.24
CA ASP A 315 -20.93 -2.45 9.24
C ASP A 315 -20.41 -3.19 8.00
N SER A 316 -20.11 -4.47 8.17
CA SER A 316 -19.58 -5.30 7.09
C SER A 316 -20.61 -5.87 6.12
N GLN A 317 -21.89 -5.83 6.49
CA GLN A 317 -22.98 -6.39 5.68
C GLN A 317 -24.17 -5.46 5.62
N THR A 318 -24.54 -5.02 4.43
CA THR A 318 -25.70 -4.19 4.17
C THR A 318 -26.79 -5.02 3.50
N ALA A 319 -27.96 -5.10 4.09
CA ALA A 319 -29.14 -5.65 3.45
C ALA A 319 -30.09 -4.51 3.04
N VAL A 320 -30.60 -4.59 1.82
CA VAL A 320 -31.66 -3.68 1.37
C VAL A 320 -32.98 -4.20 1.91
N VAL A 321 -33.55 -3.50 2.86
CA VAL A 321 -34.79 -3.93 3.52
C VAL A 321 -35.88 -2.90 3.27
N PRO A 322 -36.92 -3.28 2.54
CA PRO A 322 -38.09 -2.43 2.33
C PRO A 322 -38.98 -2.44 3.57
N PHE A 323 -39.64 -1.29 3.83
CA PHE A 323 -40.58 -1.11 4.88
C PHE A 323 -41.95 -0.73 4.34
N ILE A 324 -42.98 -1.15 5.02
CA ILE A 324 -44.32 -0.64 4.85
C ILE A 324 -44.71 0.18 6.08
N ARG A 325 -45.17 1.39 5.85
CA ARG A 325 -45.73 2.26 6.88
C ARG A 325 -47.20 2.36 6.67
N VAL A 326 -47.99 2.07 7.73
CA VAL A 326 -49.42 2.20 7.72
C VAL A 326 -49.84 3.32 8.67
N THR A 327 -50.55 4.30 8.11
CA THR A 327 -51.11 5.45 8.87
C THR A 327 -52.62 5.50 8.71
N THR A 328 -53.27 6.05 9.70
CA THR A 328 -54.70 6.42 9.59
C THR A 328 -54.90 7.58 8.60
N ALA A 329 -56.11 7.82 8.16
CA ALA A 329 -56.42 8.90 7.22
C ALA A 329 -56.04 10.29 7.75
N ASP A 330 -56.02 10.48 9.06
CA ASP A 330 -55.57 11.69 9.76
C ASP A 330 -54.04 11.76 9.97
N GLY A 331 -53.29 10.76 9.49
CA GLY A 331 -51.83 10.75 9.49
C GLY A 331 -51.19 10.15 10.75
N ARG A 332 -51.93 9.55 11.67
CA ARG A 332 -51.36 8.87 12.83
C ARG A 332 -50.76 7.53 12.44
N LEU A 333 -49.50 7.31 12.78
CA LEU A 333 -48.79 6.04 12.55
C LEU A 333 -49.45 4.91 13.36
N LEU A 334 -49.86 3.84 12.68
CA LEU A 334 -50.35 2.63 13.31
C LEU A 334 -49.26 1.62 13.52
N PHE A 335 -48.53 1.33 12.47
CA PHE A 335 -47.32 0.50 12.54
C PHE A 335 -46.41 0.73 11.35
N GLU A 336 -45.18 0.33 11.51
CA GLU A 336 -44.17 0.23 10.46
C GLU A 336 -43.64 -1.19 10.53
N GLN A 337 -43.68 -1.89 9.41
CA GLN A 337 -43.24 -3.27 9.34
C GLN A 337 -42.20 -3.43 8.24
N GLN A 338 -41.09 -4.03 8.62
CA GLN A 338 -40.09 -4.48 7.67
C GLN A 338 -40.63 -5.66 6.87
N LEU A 339 -40.40 -5.64 5.56
CA LEU A 339 -40.73 -6.78 4.71
C LEU A 339 -39.62 -7.84 4.80
N PRO A 340 -39.97 -9.13 4.64
CA PRO A 340 -39.00 -10.21 4.67
C PRO A 340 -37.94 -10.00 3.58
N GLN A 341 -36.73 -10.44 3.87
CA GLN A 341 -35.67 -10.45 2.88
C GLN A 341 -36.05 -11.36 1.71
N MET A 342 -35.60 -10.98 0.52
CA MET A 342 -35.67 -11.91 -0.62
C MET A 342 -34.75 -13.09 -0.34
N ALA A 343 -35.27 -14.29 -0.56
CA ALA A 343 -34.44 -15.48 -0.56
C ALA A 343 -33.48 -15.37 -1.77
N THR A 344 -32.23 -15.04 -1.50
CA THR A 344 -31.16 -15.03 -2.51
C THR A 344 -30.26 -16.22 -2.28
N ASP A 345 -29.86 -16.87 -3.34
CA ASP A 345 -28.80 -17.87 -3.28
C ASP A 345 -27.51 -17.23 -2.69
N PRO A 346 -26.79 -17.93 -1.81
CA PRO A 346 -25.55 -17.42 -1.24
C PRO A 346 -24.56 -17.02 -2.35
N GLY A 347 -24.22 -15.73 -2.42
CA GLY A 347 -23.28 -15.18 -3.41
C GLY A 347 -23.92 -14.43 -4.58
N VAL A 348 -25.22 -14.29 -4.63
CA VAL A 348 -25.93 -13.48 -5.62
C VAL A 348 -26.31 -12.15 -4.97
N SER A 349 -25.91 -11.03 -5.59
CA SER A 349 -26.38 -9.70 -5.15
C SER A 349 -27.90 -9.63 -5.23
N PRO A 350 -28.59 -9.16 -4.19
CA PRO A 350 -30.04 -8.94 -4.25
C PRO A 350 -30.36 -7.93 -5.36
N GLY A 351 -31.37 -8.23 -6.17
CA GLY A 351 -31.83 -7.33 -7.23
C GLY A 351 -31.92 -7.93 -8.63
N ARG A 352 -31.99 -9.25 -8.75
CA ARG A 352 -32.36 -9.88 -10.03
C ARG A 352 -33.81 -9.59 -10.37
N GLU A 353 -34.11 -9.44 -11.67
CA GLU A 353 -35.47 -9.12 -12.16
C GLU A 353 -36.56 -10.13 -11.75
N ASP A 354 -36.17 -11.34 -11.30
CA ASP A 354 -37.10 -12.40 -10.91
C ASP A 354 -37.19 -12.64 -9.39
N ASP A 355 -36.42 -11.88 -8.59
CA ASP A 355 -36.42 -12.05 -7.14
C ASP A 355 -37.71 -11.43 -6.54
N SER A 356 -38.43 -12.17 -5.72
CA SER A 356 -39.62 -11.68 -5.03
C SER A 356 -39.72 -12.24 -3.61
N ALA A 357 -40.22 -11.43 -2.71
CA ALA A 357 -40.56 -11.86 -1.34
C ALA A 357 -42.04 -11.60 -1.08
N LEU A 358 -42.66 -12.54 -0.41
CA LEU A 358 -44.09 -12.48 -0.03
C LEU A 358 -44.22 -12.23 1.47
N ALA A 359 -45.14 -11.37 1.84
CA ALA A 359 -45.51 -11.12 3.23
C ALA A 359 -47.02 -10.97 3.35
N VAL A 360 -47.49 -11.10 4.56
CA VAL A 360 -48.89 -10.87 4.90
C VAL A 360 -48.96 -9.79 5.96
N LEU A 361 -49.69 -8.73 5.67
CA LEU A 361 -50.00 -7.67 6.64
C LEU A 361 -51.36 -7.90 7.21
N VAL A 362 -51.46 -7.85 8.53
CA VAL A 362 -52.70 -7.99 9.25
C VAL A 362 -52.92 -6.75 10.13
N PHE A 363 -54.02 -6.03 9.91
CA PHE A 363 -54.36 -4.86 10.72
C PHE A 363 -55.87 -4.66 10.80
N PRO A 364 -56.41 -3.87 11.77
CA PRO A 364 -57.85 -3.67 11.92
C PRO A 364 -58.47 -3.10 10.65
N GLU A 365 -59.70 -3.55 10.31
CA GLU A 365 -60.50 -3.06 9.16
C GLU A 365 -60.68 -1.53 9.16
N SER A 366 -60.77 -0.93 10.34
CA SER A 366 -60.74 0.50 10.57
C SER A 366 -60.18 0.83 11.96
N PRO A 367 -59.68 2.06 12.20
CA PRO A 367 -59.15 2.43 13.50
C PRO A 367 -60.10 2.12 14.65
N GLY A 368 -59.71 1.18 15.55
CA GLY A 368 -60.50 0.73 16.66
C GLY A 368 -61.48 -0.42 16.38
N ALA A 369 -61.52 -0.96 15.18
CA ALA A 369 -62.33 -2.14 14.88
C ALA A 369 -61.65 -3.41 15.47
N GLU A 370 -62.48 -4.36 15.95
CA GLU A 370 -62.04 -5.67 16.40
C GLU A 370 -61.78 -6.61 15.20
N THR A 371 -62.41 -6.34 14.06
CA THR A 371 -62.23 -7.11 12.83
C THR A 371 -60.89 -6.81 12.21
N LEU A 372 -60.10 -7.87 11.96
CA LEU A 372 -58.80 -7.81 11.29
C LEU A 372 -58.97 -8.11 9.81
N VAL A 373 -58.28 -7.39 8.99
CA VAL A 373 -58.15 -7.63 7.53
C VAL A 373 -56.73 -8.01 7.18
N THR A 374 -56.64 -8.86 6.16
CA THR A 374 -55.35 -9.38 5.70
C THR A 374 -55.04 -8.84 4.33
N TYR A 375 -53.87 -8.27 4.19
CA TYR A 375 -53.34 -7.78 2.92
C TYR A 375 -52.15 -8.64 2.49
N ALA A 376 -52.17 -9.12 1.23
CA ALA A 376 -51.03 -9.79 0.65
C ALA A 376 -50.09 -8.77 0.07
N VAL A 377 -48.83 -8.94 0.37
CA VAL A 377 -47.75 -8.06 -0.10
C VAL A 377 -46.72 -8.89 -0.82
N ALA A 378 -46.35 -8.45 -2.02
CA ALA A 378 -45.21 -9.00 -2.76
C ALA A 378 -44.29 -7.85 -3.17
N TRP A 379 -43.03 -7.96 -2.89
CA TRP A 379 -42.06 -6.98 -3.37
C TRP A 379 -41.01 -7.64 -4.27
N PHE A 380 -40.53 -6.94 -5.28
CA PHE A 380 -39.68 -7.46 -6.32
C PHE A 380 -38.91 -6.33 -7.01
N PHE A 381 -37.83 -6.69 -7.70
CA PHE A 381 -37.13 -5.79 -8.60
C PHE A 381 -37.64 -5.96 -10.02
N ARG A 382 -37.89 -4.85 -10.70
CA ARG A 382 -38.21 -4.82 -12.11
C ARG A 382 -37.63 -3.57 -12.75
N ASP A 383 -36.96 -3.71 -13.89
CA ASP A 383 -36.29 -2.62 -14.60
C ASP A 383 -35.31 -1.83 -13.70
N GLY A 384 -34.61 -2.52 -12.80
CA GLY A 384 -33.69 -1.91 -11.85
C GLY A 384 -34.35 -1.12 -10.72
N GLN A 385 -35.67 -1.17 -10.60
CA GLN A 385 -36.42 -0.49 -9.57
C GLN A 385 -37.12 -1.47 -8.63
N MET A 386 -37.10 -1.13 -7.34
CA MET A 386 -37.87 -1.86 -6.35
C MET A 386 -39.34 -1.52 -6.47
N ARG A 387 -40.18 -2.55 -6.48
CA ARG A 387 -41.64 -2.43 -6.55
C ARG A 387 -42.31 -3.28 -5.49
N LEU A 388 -43.43 -2.78 -5.01
CA LEU A 388 -44.27 -3.47 -4.05
C LEU A 388 -45.66 -3.63 -4.64
N SER A 389 -46.14 -4.87 -4.70
CA SER A 389 -47.52 -5.16 -5.01
C SER A 389 -48.29 -5.38 -3.71
N LEU A 390 -49.40 -4.66 -3.54
CA LEU A 390 -50.28 -4.74 -2.39
C LEU A 390 -51.69 -5.05 -2.85
N SER A 391 -52.35 -6.05 -2.23
CA SER A 391 -53.75 -6.37 -2.49
C SER A 391 -54.46 -6.81 -1.22
N GLY A 392 -55.73 -6.47 -1.09
CA GLY A 392 -56.56 -6.79 0.07
C GLY A 392 -58.02 -6.69 -0.22
N PRO A 393 -58.91 -6.98 0.76
CA PRO A 393 -60.36 -7.02 0.55
C PRO A 393 -60.93 -5.71 0.01
N ASP A 394 -60.44 -4.57 0.47
CA ASP A 394 -60.91 -3.22 0.11
C ASP A 394 -59.89 -2.43 -0.70
N LEU A 395 -58.85 -3.08 -1.16
CA LEU A 395 -57.82 -2.48 -1.96
C LEU A 395 -57.57 -3.35 -3.21
N ALA A 396 -57.89 -2.80 -4.39
CA ALA A 396 -57.47 -3.45 -5.64
C ALA A 396 -55.96 -3.59 -5.69
N LEU A 397 -55.48 -4.57 -6.47
CA LEU A 397 -54.05 -4.77 -6.63
C LEU A 397 -53.39 -3.46 -7.08
N VAL A 398 -52.52 -2.94 -6.24
CA VAL A 398 -51.74 -1.71 -6.49
C VAL A 398 -50.26 -2.07 -6.54
N SER A 399 -49.54 -1.47 -7.47
CA SER A 399 -48.10 -1.55 -7.53
C SER A 399 -47.51 -0.21 -7.12
N LEU A 400 -46.70 -0.19 -6.07
CA LEU A 400 -46.06 1.00 -5.50
C LEU A 400 -44.57 0.99 -5.77
N THR A 401 -44.03 2.14 -6.09
CA THR A 401 -42.59 2.41 -6.00
C THR A 401 -42.25 3.09 -4.67
N PRO A 402 -41.00 3.08 -4.20
CA PRO A 402 -40.61 3.73 -2.95
C PRO A 402 -41.09 5.21 -2.88
N GLY A 403 -41.79 5.57 -1.80
CA GLY A 403 -42.39 6.88 -1.60
C GLY A 403 -43.85 7.01 -2.09
N GLU A 404 -44.38 6.02 -2.78
CA GLU A 404 -45.78 6.03 -3.20
C GLU A 404 -46.72 5.49 -2.11
N LEU A 405 -47.97 5.98 -2.14
CA LEU A 405 -49.02 5.69 -1.18
C LEU A 405 -50.20 5.00 -1.85
N ALA A 406 -50.69 3.93 -1.24
CA ALA A 406 -52.03 3.41 -1.49
C ALA A 406 -52.99 3.80 -0.35
N SER A 407 -54.27 4.01 -0.65
CA SER A 407 -55.28 4.33 0.36
C SER A 407 -56.60 3.61 0.06
N ASN A 408 -57.24 3.06 1.10
CA ASN A 408 -58.61 2.54 1.06
C ASN A 408 -59.61 3.48 1.69
N GLY A 409 -59.25 4.72 2.03
CA GLY A 409 -60.08 5.70 2.70
C GLY A 409 -59.93 5.70 4.22
N ALA A 410 -59.70 4.56 4.87
CA ALA A 410 -59.47 4.44 6.31
C ALA A 410 -57.98 4.49 6.67
N TYR A 411 -57.17 3.91 5.82
CA TYR A 411 -55.72 3.80 5.98
C TYR A 411 -54.97 4.28 4.78
N ARG A 412 -53.74 4.71 5.02
CA ARG A 412 -52.72 4.98 4.00
C ARG A 412 -51.58 4.00 4.22
N VAL A 413 -51.22 3.27 3.15
CA VAL A 413 -50.09 2.36 3.14
C VAL A 413 -49.01 2.98 2.26
N GLU A 414 -47.88 3.30 2.82
CA GLU A 414 -46.74 3.87 2.15
C GLU A 414 -45.67 2.78 1.97
N PHE A 415 -45.14 2.67 0.77
CA PHE A 415 -43.93 1.91 0.54
C PHE A 415 -42.73 2.83 0.80
N VAL A 416 -42.10 2.64 1.96
CA VAL A 416 -40.97 3.44 2.37
C VAL A 416 -39.76 2.96 1.60
N GLN A 417 -38.95 3.91 1.14
CA GLN A 417 -37.69 3.61 0.45
C GLN A 417 -36.88 2.60 1.27
N ALA A 418 -36.42 1.54 0.61
CA ALA A 418 -35.59 0.54 1.24
C ALA A 418 -34.38 1.22 1.91
N GLN A 419 -34.30 1.08 3.22
CA GLN A 419 -33.13 1.51 3.97
C GLN A 419 -32.12 0.38 3.92
N THR A 420 -30.85 0.74 3.76
CA THR A 420 -29.78 -0.21 3.96
C THR A 420 -29.62 -0.41 5.47
N ILE A 421 -30.06 -1.55 5.97
CA ILE A 421 -29.91 -1.91 7.38
C ILE A 421 -28.76 -2.92 7.47
N PRO A 422 -27.76 -2.68 8.33
CA PRO A 422 -26.74 -3.67 8.60
C PRO A 422 -27.38 -4.98 9.06
N ALA A 423 -26.96 -6.09 8.49
CA ALA A 423 -27.42 -7.43 8.83
C ALA A 423 -26.27 -8.41 8.79
N LEU A 424 -26.25 -9.36 9.70
CA LEU A 424 -25.30 -10.46 9.73
C LEU A 424 -26.04 -11.79 9.73
N THR A 425 -25.60 -12.72 8.91
CA THR A 425 -26.05 -14.11 8.95
C THR A 425 -25.13 -14.91 9.85
N ILE A 426 -25.66 -15.46 10.91
CA ILE A 426 -24.95 -16.39 11.81
C ILE A 426 -25.35 -17.79 11.36
N GLY A 427 -24.45 -18.48 10.66
CA GLY A 427 -24.64 -19.85 10.22
C GLY A 427 -24.29 -20.86 11.28
N ASP A 428 -24.77 -22.11 11.10
CA ASP A 428 -24.47 -23.32 11.86
C ASP A 428 -24.03 -23.10 13.32
N MET A 429 -24.98 -22.72 14.18
CA MET A 429 -24.66 -22.64 15.60
C MET A 429 -24.47 -24.04 16.16
N PRO A 430 -23.38 -24.31 16.88
CA PRO A 430 -23.16 -25.61 17.51
C PRO A 430 -24.34 -25.98 18.39
N GLY A 431 -25.04 -27.05 18.05
CA GLY A 431 -26.21 -27.54 18.79
C GLY A 431 -27.57 -27.03 18.31
N ALA A 432 -27.63 -26.07 17.40
CA ALA A 432 -28.83 -25.76 16.66
C ALA A 432 -28.96 -26.71 15.46
N ILE A 433 -30.14 -27.25 15.24
CA ILE A 433 -30.40 -28.16 14.10
C ILE A 433 -30.57 -27.28 12.86
N GLY A 434 -29.47 -26.95 12.20
CA GLY A 434 -29.46 -26.48 10.82
C GLY A 434 -30.04 -25.09 10.50
N ASP A 435 -30.31 -24.23 11.48
CA ASP A 435 -30.93 -22.93 11.23
C ASP A 435 -29.90 -21.81 11.15
N GLU A 436 -29.86 -21.14 10.02
CA GLU A 436 -29.23 -19.85 9.89
C GLU A 436 -30.14 -18.79 10.51
N VAL A 437 -29.61 -17.96 11.40
CA VAL A 437 -30.31 -16.78 11.92
C VAL A 437 -29.72 -15.52 11.30
N THR A 438 -30.58 -14.65 10.81
CA THR A 438 -30.21 -13.33 10.35
C THR A 438 -30.48 -12.33 11.46
N VAL A 439 -29.48 -11.51 11.80
CA VAL A 439 -29.58 -10.51 12.85
C VAL A 439 -29.48 -9.11 12.24
N GLN A 440 -30.39 -8.23 12.61
CA GLN A 440 -30.43 -6.83 12.19
C GLN A 440 -30.55 -5.94 13.42
N MET A 441 -30.00 -4.73 13.36
CA MET A 441 -30.10 -3.74 14.44
C MET A 441 -30.79 -2.46 13.94
N PRO A 442 -32.11 -2.48 13.79
CA PRO A 442 -32.87 -1.26 13.49
C PRO A 442 -32.98 -0.33 14.71
N THR A 443 -33.18 0.95 14.44
CA THR A 443 -33.48 1.94 15.47
C THR A 443 -34.98 2.14 15.58
N GLY A 444 -35.53 2.01 16.78
CA GLY A 444 -36.95 2.22 17.04
C GLY A 444 -37.38 3.68 16.85
N GLY A 445 -38.69 3.92 16.84
CA GLY A 445 -39.24 5.27 16.77
C GLY A 445 -38.92 6.14 18.00
N ASP A 446 -38.45 5.53 19.08
CA ASP A 446 -37.92 6.16 20.31
C ASP A 446 -36.42 6.50 20.21
N GLY A 447 -35.76 6.20 19.09
CA GLY A 447 -34.34 6.41 18.89
C GLY A 447 -33.47 5.34 19.54
N VAL A 448 -34.05 4.29 20.13
CA VAL A 448 -33.30 3.22 20.80
C VAL A 448 -33.12 2.04 19.85
N PRO A 449 -31.88 1.54 19.67
CA PRO A 449 -31.62 0.36 18.85
C PRO A 449 -32.17 -0.91 19.53
N TYR A 450 -32.66 -1.82 18.72
CA TYR A 450 -33.08 -3.17 19.14
C TYR A 450 -32.55 -4.18 18.13
N LEU A 451 -32.42 -5.45 18.52
CA LEU A 451 -32.09 -6.51 17.57
C LEU A 451 -33.36 -7.16 17.06
N LEU A 452 -33.38 -7.41 15.77
CA LEU A 452 -34.34 -8.25 15.10
C LEU A 452 -33.61 -9.54 14.65
N VAL A 453 -34.02 -10.66 15.26
CA VAL A 453 -33.46 -11.98 14.92
C VAL A 453 -34.50 -12.75 14.14
N ASN A 454 -34.15 -13.11 12.91
CA ASN A 454 -34.99 -13.89 12.02
C ASN A 454 -34.37 -15.26 11.80
N GLY A 455 -35.10 -16.31 12.08
CA GLY A 455 -34.76 -17.69 11.74
C GLY A 455 -35.67 -18.22 10.62
N ILE A 456 -35.30 -19.34 10.04
CA ILE A 456 -36.12 -20.01 9.02
C ILE A 456 -37.32 -20.73 9.67
N SER A 457 -37.13 -21.23 10.90
CA SER A 457 -38.09 -22.10 11.60
C SER A 457 -38.93 -21.38 12.68
N PHE A 458 -38.70 -20.10 12.93
CA PHE A 458 -39.42 -19.37 13.98
C PHE A 458 -39.79 -17.93 13.56
N ASP A 459 -40.80 -17.39 14.18
CA ASP A 459 -41.20 -16.00 13.97
C ASP A 459 -40.14 -15.00 14.40
N PRO A 460 -40.00 -13.83 13.74
CA PRO A 460 -39.04 -12.81 14.07
C PRO A 460 -39.06 -12.42 15.55
N LEU A 461 -37.89 -12.54 16.20
CA LEU A 461 -37.74 -12.12 17.61
C LEU A 461 -37.26 -10.69 17.68
N VAL A 462 -37.96 -9.87 18.49
CA VAL A 462 -37.56 -8.49 18.79
C VAL A 462 -36.91 -8.46 20.17
N LEU A 463 -35.60 -8.21 20.16
CA LEU A 463 -34.79 -8.16 21.39
C LEU A 463 -34.51 -6.73 21.78
N ARG A 464 -35.02 -6.30 22.92
CA ARG A 464 -34.62 -5.05 23.57
C ARG A 464 -33.41 -5.30 24.47
N GLN A 465 -32.63 -4.27 24.73
CA GLN A 465 -31.42 -4.39 25.56
C GLN A 465 -31.74 -5.06 26.91
N ASP A 466 -30.90 -6.02 27.29
CA ASP A 466 -30.96 -6.83 28.52
C ASP A 466 -32.24 -7.63 28.71
N THR A 467 -33.05 -7.79 27.65
CA THR A 467 -34.20 -8.70 27.68
C THR A 467 -33.85 -10.04 27.04
N GLN A 468 -34.27 -11.10 27.67
CA GLN A 468 -34.18 -12.46 27.16
C GLN A 468 -35.50 -12.84 26.49
N VAL A 469 -35.45 -13.33 25.28
CA VAL A 469 -36.59 -13.81 24.52
C VAL A 469 -36.31 -15.23 24.07
N GLU A 470 -37.28 -16.11 24.27
CA GLU A 470 -37.16 -17.51 23.83
C GLU A 470 -37.94 -17.71 22.52
N ASN A 471 -37.38 -18.50 21.60
CA ASN A 471 -38.12 -18.96 20.43
C ASN A 471 -38.99 -20.18 20.76
N GLU A 472 -39.80 -20.64 19.80
CA GLU A 472 -40.70 -21.78 19.98
C GLU A 472 -39.99 -23.09 20.31
N GLU A 473 -38.72 -23.21 19.96
CA GLU A 473 -37.89 -24.38 20.23
C GLU A 473 -37.16 -24.29 21.57
N GLY A 474 -37.32 -23.20 22.34
CA GLY A 474 -36.76 -22.99 23.66
C GLY A 474 -35.32 -22.44 23.65
N TYR A 475 -34.83 -21.96 22.53
CA TYR A 475 -33.55 -21.24 22.49
C TYR A 475 -33.72 -19.81 23.01
N SER A 476 -32.86 -19.38 23.89
CA SER A 476 -32.90 -18.07 24.52
C SER A 476 -31.94 -17.10 23.84
N TYR A 477 -32.45 -15.97 23.43
CA TYR A 477 -31.70 -14.88 22.81
C TYR A 477 -31.67 -13.68 23.73
N THR A 478 -30.50 -13.08 23.96
CA THR A 478 -30.33 -11.88 24.81
C THR A 478 -29.50 -10.83 24.08
N PHE A 479 -30.02 -9.65 23.88
CA PHE A 479 -29.31 -8.49 23.42
C PHE A 479 -28.62 -7.79 24.59
N ARG A 480 -27.30 -7.79 24.65
CA ARG A 480 -26.50 -7.21 25.75
C ARG A 480 -26.22 -5.72 25.58
N GLY A 481 -26.69 -5.10 24.51
CA GLY A 481 -26.54 -3.69 24.23
C GLY A 481 -25.67 -3.39 23.03
N GLN A 482 -25.77 -2.14 22.61
CA GLN A 482 -24.91 -1.56 21.60
C GLN A 482 -23.55 -1.25 22.22
N LEU A 483 -22.48 -1.52 21.50
CA LEU A 483 -21.10 -1.34 21.93
C LEU A 483 -20.35 -0.42 20.96
N GLU A 484 -19.39 0.30 21.49
CA GLU A 484 -18.35 0.93 20.67
C GLU A 484 -17.24 -0.10 20.34
N ALA A 485 -16.71 0.02 19.13
CA ALA A 485 -15.65 -0.86 18.67
C ALA A 485 -14.65 -0.10 17.81
N SER A 486 -13.48 -0.66 17.72
CA SER A 486 -12.46 -0.16 16.80
C SER A 486 -11.96 -1.25 15.87
N GLY A 487 -11.83 -0.88 14.60
CA GLY A 487 -11.00 -1.58 13.66
C GLY A 487 -9.53 -1.29 13.97
N VAL A 488 -8.76 -2.30 14.33
CA VAL A 488 -7.33 -2.16 14.60
C VAL A 488 -6.53 -2.96 13.59
N SER A 489 -5.59 -2.28 12.91
CA SER A 489 -4.65 -2.93 12.00
C SER A 489 -3.38 -3.30 12.75
N VAL A 490 -3.11 -4.59 12.85
CA VAL A 490 -1.91 -5.15 13.49
C VAL A 490 -0.90 -5.44 12.40
N ARG A 491 0.22 -4.70 12.42
CA ARG A 491 1.22 -4.76 11.37
C ARG A 491 2.61 -5.07 11.91
N ARG A 492 3.32 -5.92 11.21
CA ARG A 492 4.76 -6.13 11.38
C ARG A 492 5.43 -6.04 10.02
N ASP A 493 6.39 -5.15 9.93
CA ASP A 493 7.13 -4.93 8.68
C ASP A 493 8.64 -5.04 8.94
N PRO A 494 9.25 -6.21 8.67
CA PRO A 494 10.68 -6.41 8.85
C PRO A 494 11.54 -5.64 7.84
N GLY A 495 10.95 -5.19 6.72
CA GLY A 495 11.63 -4.41 5.70
C GLY A 495 11.70 -2.90 5.99
N ASP A 496 10.86 -2.39 6.89
CA ASP A 496 10.71 -0.95 7.19
C ASP A 496 12.05 -0.27 7.52
N THR A 497 12.84 -0.86 8.42
CA THR A 497 14.15 -0.33 8.81
C THR A 497 15.13 -0.27 7.62
N PHE A 498 15.14 -1.29 6.76
CA PHE A 498 15.97 -1.30 5.56
C PHE A 498 15.57 -0.20 4.59
N ILE A 499 14.28 0.04 4.43
CA ILE A 499 13.72 1.08 3.54
C ILE A 499 14.14 2.47 4.03
N TRP A 500 14.01 2.77 5.33
CA TRP A 500 14.39 4.07 5.89
C TRP A 500 15.90 4.32 5.79
N ILE A 501 16.72 3.32 6.09
CA ILE A 501 18.19 3.41 5.91
C ILE A 501 18.52 3.63 4.44
N ALA A 502 17.86 2.91 3.53
CA ALA A 502 18.06 3.07 2.10
C ALA A 502 17.72 4.47 1.61
N VAL A 503 16.61 5.04 2.06
CA VAL A 503 16.20 6.42 1.72
C VAL A 503 17.25 7.43 2.20
N ALA A 504 17.71 7.31 3.45
CA ALA A 504 18.76 8.19 3.99
C ALA A 504 20.07 8.07 3.19
N MET A 505 20.50 6.84 2.88
CA MET A 505 21.70 6.58 2.06
C MET A 505 21.56 7.12 0.64
N ALA A 506 20.39 6.99 0.03
CA ALA A 506 20.10 7.53 -1.30
C ALA A 506 20.21 9.06 -1.31
N MET A 507 19.61 9.73 -0.36
CA MET A 507 19.68 11.20 -0.24
C MET A 507 21.13 11.68 -0.07
N VAL A 508 21.91 11.05 0.80
CA VAL A 508 23.32 11.38 1.01
C VAL A 508 24.15 11.09 -0.24
N GLY A 509 23.93 9.92 -0.87
CA GLY A 509 24.65 9.53 -2.08
C GLY A 509 24.39 10.49 -3.25
N LEU A 510 23.14 10.88 -3.47
CA LEU A 510 22.75 11.85 -4.49
C LEU A 510 23.32 13.26 -4.18
N ALA A 511 23.23 13.70 -2.93
CA ALA A 511 23.80 14.97 -2.52
C ALA A 511 25.31 15.03 -2.79
N ILE A 512 26.05 13.96 -2.44
CA ILE A 512 27.48 13.87 -2.76
C ILE A 512 27.70 13.92 -4.27
N THR A 513 26.94 13.15 -5.04
CA THR A 513 27.12 13.03 -6.49
C THR A 513 26.87 14.36 -7.22
N PHE A 514 25.84 15.13 -6.82
CA PHE A 514 25.47 16.36 -7.50
C PHE A 514 26.17 17.60 -6.96
N TYR A 515 26.42 17.70 -5.65
CA TYR A 515 26.94 18.90 -5.01
C TYR A 515 28.44 18.84 -4.67
N VAL A 516 29.08 17.68 -4.76
CA VAL A 516 30.51 17.49 -4.49
C VAL A 516 31.25 17.03 -5.76
N PRO A 517 31.36 17.90 -6.78
CA PRO A 517 31.93 17.50 -8.06
C PRO A 517 33.43 17.25 -7.94
N ARG A 518 33.86 16.10 -8.43
CA ARG A 518 35.25 15.73 -8.51
C ARG A 518 35.97 16.61 -9.52
N ARG A 519 37.23 17.00 -9.19
CA ARG A 519 38.14 17.73 -10.08
C ARG A 519 39.51 17.12 -10.01
N ARG A 520 40.11 16.84 -11.18
CA ARG A 520 41.49 16.40 -11.34
C ARG A 520 42.21 17.35 -12.27
N LEU A 521 43.39 17.74 -11.86
CA LEU A 521 44.21 18.69 -12.56
C LEU A 521 45.63 18.17 -12.67
N TRP A 522 46.20 18.25 -13.87
CA TRP A 522 47.61 18.07 -14.14
C TRP A 522 48.17 19.43 -14.53
N VAL A 523 49.33 19.78 -13.98
CA VAL A 523 49.99 21.05 -14.22
C VAL A 523 51.43 20.74 -14.65
N LYS A 524 51.84 21.37 -15.74
CA LYS A 524 53.21 21.40 -16.25
C LYS A 524 53.73 22.81 -16.14
N VAL A 525 54.69 23.05 -15.25
CA VAL A 525 55.34 24.36 -15.06
C VAL A 525 56.69 24.35 -15.72
N THR A 526 56.84 25.16 -16.76
CA THR A 526 58.14 25.40 -17.45
C THR A 526 58.65 26.78 -17.06
N PRO A 527 59.92 27.07 -17.30
CA PRO A 527 60.44 28.42 -17.08
C PRO A 527 59.72 29.53 -17.86
N ALA A 528 59.11 29.18 -19.01
CA ALA A 528 58.41 30.14 -19.87
C ALA A 528 56.91 30.22 -19.61
N ARG A 529 56.26 29.08 -19.40
CA ARG A 529 54.76 29.00 -19.26
C ARG A 529 54.34 27.88 -18.35
N THR A 530 53.16 28.04 -17.78
CA THR A 530 52.44 27.00 -17.05
C THR A 530 51.28 26.49 -17.89
N TYR A 531 51.20 25.18 -18.06
CA TYR A 531 50.14 24.47 -18.78
C TYR A 531 49.32 23.69 -17.77
N MET A 532 48.01 23.81 -17.85
CA MET A 532 47.06 23.06 -17.03
C MET A 532 46.11 22.30 -17.91
N ALA A 533 45.84 21.06 -17.54
CA ALA A 533 44.83 20.22 -18.17
C ALA A 533 44.10 19.42 -17.10
N GLY A 534 42.81 19.21 -17.27
CA GLY A 534 42.05 18.56 -16.21
C GLY A 534 40.77 17.88 -16.66
N ILE A 535 40.23 17.12 -15.73
CA ILE A 535 38.95 16.42 -15.85
C ILE A 535 38.06 16.85 -14.68
N ALA A 536 36.83 17.23 -14.97
CA ALA A 536 35.79 17.51 -13.99
C ALA A 536 34.48 16.91 -14.42
N GLU A 537 33.55 16.81 -13.50
CA GLU A 537 32.18 16.41 -13.79
C GLU A 537 31.45 17.50 -14.57
N ARG A 538 30.47 17.09 -15.42
CA ARG A 538 29.75 17.98 -16.35
C ARG A 538 29.05 19.16 -15.69
N THR A 539 28.74 19.08 -14.39
CA THR A 539 28.07 20.12 -13.63
C THR A 539 28.97 21.30 -13.23
N THR A 540 30.30 21.23 -13.57
CA THR A 540 31.27 22.26 -13.17
C THR A 540 31.73 23.10 -14.35
N ARG A 541 31.82 24.41 -14.14
CA ARG A 541 32.47 25.34 -15.08
C ARG A 541 34.00 25.31 -14.94
N PHE A 542 34.56 24.11 -15.17
CA PHE A 542 35.97 23.84 -14.83
C PHE A 542 36.96 24.64 -15.69
N SER A 543 36.67 24.86 -16.96
CA SER A 543 37.53 25.70 -17.82
C SER A 543 37.63 27.17 -17.30
N ARG A 544 36.54 27.70 -16.74
CA ARG A 544 36.53 29.01 -16.06
C ARG A 544 37.37 28.97 -14.79
N GLU A 545 37.30 27.90 -14.01
CA GLU A 545 38.10 27.72 -12.81
C GLU A 545 39.61 27.72 -13.12
N LEU A 546 40.01 27.01 -14.18
CA LEU A 546 41.42 26.99 -14.61
C LEU A 546 41.96 28.38 -14.96
N ARG A 547 41.19 29.22 -15.64
CA ARG A 547 41.57 30.59 -15.97
C ARG A 547 41.61 31.49 -14.74
N LEU A 548 40.68 31.33 -13.81
CA LEU A 548 40.69 32.03 -12.54
C LEU A 548 41.92 31.72 -11.71
N LEU A 549 42.42 30.49 -11.72
CA LEU A 549 43.67 30.12 -11.07
C LEU A 549 44.87 30.88 -11.67
N GLY A 550 44.95 31.05 -12.99
CA GLY A 550 45.96 31.89 -13.64
C GLY A 550 45.88 33.36 -13.25
N HIS A 551 44.67 33.90 -13.23
CA HIS A 551 44.43 35.29 -12.81
C HIS A 551 44.84 35.54 -11.35
N GLU A 552 44.54 34.59 -10.43
CA GLU A 552 44.94 34.69 -9.01
C GLU A 552 46.47 34.65 -8.81
N LEU A 553 47.22 34.08 -9.77
CA LEU A 553 48.69 34.12 -9.79
C LEU A 553 49.24 35.41 -10.42
N GLY A 554 48.40 36.39 -10.75
CA GLY A 554 48.81 37.65 -11.35
C GLY A 554 49.10 37.56 -12.84
N SER A 555 48.70 36.50 -13.52
CA SER A 555 48.92 36.32 -14.96
C SER A 555 48.11 37.33 -15.77
N ARG A 556 48.78 38.04 -16.70
CA ARG A 556 48.11 38.97 -17.61
C ARG A 556 47.50 38.29 -18.85
N ASP A 557 47.99 37.14 -19.21
CA ASP A 557 47.55 36.37 -20.36
C ASP A 557 46.49 35.29 -20.02
N ALA A 558 46.13 35.17 -18.75
CA ALA A 558 44.99 34.37 -18.29
C ALA A 558 43.64 35.13 -18.38
N ALA A 559 43.54 36.10 -19.26
CA ALA A 559 42.33 36.89 -19.43
C ALA A 559 41.13 36.01 -19.79
N LEU A 560 40.01 36.23 -19.05
CA LEU A 560 38.74 35.60 -19.39
C LEU A 560 38.22 36.23 -20.69
N PRO A 561 37.82 35.46 -21.70
CA PRO A 561 37.13 36.00 -22.88
C PRO A 561 35.89 36.79 -22.46
N ALA A 562 35.57 37.86 -23.20
CA ALA A 562 34.48 38.81 -22.85
C ALA A 562 33.09 38.15 -22.81
N ASP A 563 32.90 37.04 -23.55
CA ASP A 563 31.73 36.17 -23.55
C ASP A 563 31.55 35.41 -22.23
N LEU A 564 32.62 35.03 -21.54
CA LEU A 564 32.57 34.39 -20.23
C LEU A 564 32.35 35.39 -19.05
N VAL A 565 32.53 36.68 -19.29
CA VAL A 565 32.26 37.74 -18.29
C VAL A 565 30.76 38.04 -18.24
N ARG A 566 30.01 37.80 -19.31
CA ARG A 566 28.57 38.13 -19.41
C ARG A 566 27.61 37.03 -18.92
N GLY A 567 28.08 35.91 -18.40
CA GLY A 567 27.20 34.93 -17.76
C GLY A 567 26.40 34.03 -18.70
N GLU A 568 26.71 34.01 -19.99
CA GLU A 568 26.13 33.10 -20.97
C GLU A 568 27.05 31.87 -21.12
N ASP A 569 26.84 30.86 -20.31
CA ASP A 569 27.32 29.48 -20.46
C ASP A 569 26.16 28.52 -20.23
#